data_cc5cae16625385a36f8571e354baf571
#
_entry.id   cc5cae16625385a36f8571e354baf571
#
_cell.length_a   1.000
_cell.length_b   1.000
_cell.length_c   1.000
_cell.angle_alpha   90.00
_cell.angle_beta   90.00
_cell.angle_gamma   90.00
#
_symmetry.space_group_name_H-M   'P 1'
#
loop_
_entity.id
_entity.type
_entity.pdbx_description
1 polymer ?
#
loop_
_entity_poly.entity_id
_entity_poly.type
_entity_poly.pdbx_seq_one_letter_code
_entity_poly.pdbx_strand_id
1 'polypeptide(L)'
;MDPSPNTNEALTETRFSDLKPPLSEDIIEALLRSGPPGFEFCTPVQAATIPLLCSHKDVAVDAATGSGKTLAFVLPLVEILRRSTSYPPKPHQVMGVIISPTRELSTQIYNVAQPFVSTLPNVNSVLLVGGRDVRADMNTIEEEGCNVLIGTPGRLSDIMERMDILDYRNLEILILDEADRLLEMGFQNQVNSIISRLPKQRRTGLFSATQTEGVEELAKAGLRNPVRVEVRAESKSASLTNSKIPSGLHLEYLVCEADKKSSQLVDLLVRNKNKKLIVYFMTCASVDYWGLVLSKIPALKSISLIPIHGDKKQNARDKALASFTKASSGVLLCTDVAARGLDIPGIDYVVQYDPPQDPKMFNHRVGRTARLGKEGRSIVFLLPEEEDYVEFMRRRGVFCQEKKCSEEASDVIPIIRSLAMKDRAVYEKGKRAFVSFVHGYKEHECSYILRWQSLEIGKLAMGYGLLHVPSMSEVKQKRLSSEGFSPVEGVLKFEDIKFKDKSKEKQRKQNLQAKKEKLEDKKRERDKKNSKKAVNASSATADSKKRKLTGKQRQTIQTAEDEEEMARDYRLLKKLKKGSIEEDDFAKLTGADDF
;
A
#
# COMPACT_ATOMS: atom_id res chain seq x y z
N MET A 1 -33.33 -30.00 23.39
CA MET A 1 -32.87 -28.60 23.40
C MET A 1 -32.11 -28.39 22.12
N ASP A 2 -32.79 -27.87 21.10
CA ASP A 2 -32.17 -27.53 19.82
C ASP A 2 -31.15 -26.38 20.02
N PRO A 3 -29.97 -26.45 19.47
CA PRO A 3 -29.04 -25.33 19.49
C PRO A 3 -29.66 -24.19 18.69
N SER A 4 -29.94 -23.06 19.34
CA SER A 4 -30.37 -21.84 18.68
C SER A 4 -29.43 -21.52 17.51
N PRO A 5 -29.94 -21.15 16.30
CA PRO A 5 -29.11 -20.81 15.17
C PRO A 5 -28.29 -19.57 15.55
N ASN A 6 -26.97 -19.72 15.49
CA ASN A 6 -26.02 -18.62 15.58
C ASN A 6 -26.27 -17.72 14.36
N THR A 7 -27.19 -16.79 14.47
CA THR A 7 -27.50 -15.80 13.42
C THR A 7 -26.32 -14.84 13.33
N ASN A 8 -25.42 -15.15 12.40
CA ASN A 8 -24.35 -14.24 12.01
C ASN A 8 -25.02 -13.04 11.31
N GLU A 9 -25.14 -11.90 11.99
CA GLU A 9 -25.82 -10.68 11.51
C GLU A 9 -25.30 -10.16 10.15
N ALA A 10 -24.17 -10.69 9.67
CA ALA A 10 -23.59 -10.35 8.37
C ALA A 10 -24.17 -11.17 7.19
N LEU A 11 -24.99 -12.18 7.44
CA LEU A 11 -25.59 -13.06 6.43
C LEU A 11 -27.08 -12.78 6.30
N THR A 12 -27.61 -12.98 5.08
CA THR A 12 -29.05 -12.98 4.82
C THR A 12 -29.63 -14.35 5.14
N GLU A 13 -30.97 -14.45 5.14
CA GLU A 13 -31.66 -15.75 5.21
C GLU A 13 -31.63 -16.49 3.87
N THR A 14 -31.18 -15.85 2.78
CA THR A 14 -31.11 -16.41 1.43
C THR A 14 -29.93 -17.36 1.31
N ARG A 15 -30.19 -18.62 0.96
CA ARG A 15 -29.14 -19.58 0.63
C ARG A 15 -28.67 -19.41 -0.82
N PHE A 16 -27.43 -19.80 -1.11
CA PHE A 16 -26.93 -19.81 -2.50
C PHE A 16 -27.75 -20.75 -3.41
N SER A 17 -28.32 -21.85 -2.86
CA SER A 17 -29.21 -22.76 -3.57
C SER A 17 -30.54 -22.13 -3.98
N ASP A 18 -30.99 -21.10 -3.27
CA ASP A 18 -32.32 -20.51 -3.43
C ASP A 18 -32.31 -19.31 -4.41
N LEU A 19 -31.14 -18.95 -4.91
CA LEU A 19 -30.98 -17.86 -5.87
C LEU A 19 -31.71 -18.11 -7.18
N LYS A 20 -32.29 -17.07 -7.77
CA LYS A 20 -33.02 -17.14 -9.06
C LYS A 20 -32.44 -16.10 -10.03
N PRO A 21 -31.84 -16.53 -11.17
CA PRO A 21 -31.74 -17.92 -11.65
C PRO A 21 -30.81 -18.78 -10.78
N PRO A 22 -31.08 -20.11 -10.67
CA PRO A 22 -30.31 -20.98 -9.79
C PRO A 22 -28.86 -21.11 -10.28
N LEU A 23 -27.91 -21.26 -9.35
CA LEU A 23 -26.55 -21.67 -9.65
C LEU A 23 -26.50 -23.18 -9.94
N SER A 24 -25.55 -23.62 -10.76
CA SER A 24 -25.34 -25.04 -11.04
C SER A 24 -24.88 -25.80 -9.80
N GLU A 25 -25.21 -27.10 -9.73
CA GLU A 25 -24.85 -27.97 -8.61
C GLU A 25 -23.36 -28.01 -8.37
N ASP A 26 -22.54 -28.06 -9.43
CA ASP A 26 -21.06 -28.03 -9.32
C ASP A 26 -20.55 -26.78 -8.58
N ILE A 27 -21.16 -25.62 -8.80
CA ILE A 27 -20.80 -24.38 -8.09
C ILE A 27 -21.19 -24.48 -6.62
N ILE A 28 -22.38 -25.00 -6.31
CA ILE A 28 -22.85 -25.19 -4.93
C ILE A 28 -21.92 -26.17 -4.20
N GLU A 29 -21.57 -27.29 -4.82
CA GLU A 29 -20.62 -28.23 -4.22
C GLU A 29 -19.23 -27.62 -4.02
N ALA A 30 -18.73 -26.84 -4.99
CA ALA A 30 -17.45 -26.15 -4.85
C ALA A 30 -17.47 -25.13 -3.71
N LEU A 31 -18.60 -24.42 -3.49
CA LEU A 31 -18.82 -23.53 -2.36
C LEU A 31 -18.73 -24.27 -1.02
N LEU A 32 -19.43 -25.41 -0.91
CA LEU A 32 -19.45 -26.21 0.32
C LEU A 32 -18.08 -26.81 0.66
N ARG A 33 -17.29 -27.18 -0.38
CA ARG A 33 -15.92 -27.71 -0.20
C ARG A 33 -14.90 -26.63 0.15
N SER A 34 -15.06 -25.43 -0.40
CA SER A 34 -14.05 -24.36 -0.30
C SER A 34 -14.32 -23.37 0.84
N GLY A 35 -15.55 -23.31 1.34
CA GLY A 35 -15.97 -22.39 2.38
C GLY A 35 -15.80 -22.94 3.79
N PRO A 36 -15.73 -22.07 4.81
CA PRO A 36 -15.82 -22.50 6.19
C PRO A 36 -17.21 -23.13 6.50
N PRO A 37 -17.34 -23.93 7.58
CA PRO A 37 -18.62 -24.47 8.00
C PRO A 37 -19.69 -23.38 8.13
N GLY A 38 -20.88 -23.60 7.53
CA GLY A 38 -21.97 -22.62 7.51
C GLY A 38 -21.96 -21.65 6.34
N PHE A 39 -21.10 -21.87 5.34
CA PHE A 39 -20.99 -21.03 4.13
C PHE A 39 -22.11 -21.34 3.12
N GLU A 40 -23.35 -21.44 3.62
CA GLU A 40 -24.54 -21.75 2.83
C GLU A 40 -25.37 -20.51 2.49
N PHE A 41 -25.25 -19.46 3.33
CA PHE A 41 -26.06 -18.25 3.22
C PHE A 41 -25.29 -17.12 2.51
N CYS A 42 -26.03 -16.39 1.68
CA CYS A 42 -25.48 -15.23 0.98
C CYS A 42 -25.28 -14.04 1.93
N THR A 43 -24.24 -13.27 1.67
CA THR A 43 -24.18 -11.90 2.18
C THR A 43 -25.14 -11.00 1.41
N PRO A 44 -25.55 -9.82 1.94
CA PRO A 44 -26.47 -8.92 1.25
C PRO A 44 -26.01 -8.54 -0.16
N VAL A 45 -24.70 -8.30 -0.37
CA VAL A 45 -24.16 -7.98 -1.71
C VAL A 45 -24.24 -9.17 -2.66
N GLN A 46 -24.04 -10.39 -2.17
CA GLN A 46 -24.14 -11.61 -2.98
C GLN A 46 -25.60 -11.89 -3.38
N ALA A 47 -26.53 -11.84 -2.43
CA ALA A 47 -27.94 -12.05 -2.68
C ALA A 47 -28.51 -11.05 -3.71
N ALA A 48 -28.07 -9.78 -3.66
CA ALA A 48 -28.52 -8.76 -4.59
C ALA A 48 -27.84 -8.83 -5.98
N THR A 49 -26.55 -9.16 -6.03
CA THR A 49 -25.75 -9.00 -7.26
C THR A 49 -25.72 -10.24 -8.15
N ILE A 50 -25.62 -11.45 -7.56
CA ILE A 50 -25.51 -12.71 -8.30
C ILE A 50 -26.70 -12.90 -9.26
N PRO A 51 -27.96 -12.73 -8.82
CA PRO A 51 -29.11 -12.89 -9.70
C PRO A 51 -29.12 -11.92 -10.88
N LEU A 52 -28.72 -10.68 -10.65
CA LEU A 52 -28.69 -9.64 -11.67
C LEU A 52 -27.68 -9.95 -12.79
N LEU A 53 -26.43 -10.29 -12.42
CA LEU A 53 -25.42 -10.68 -13.39
C LEU A 53 -25.83 -11.94 -14.17
N CYS A 54 -26.38 -12.96 -13.50
CA CYS A 54 -26.88 -14.16 -14.13
C CYS A 54 -28.11 -13.90 -15.06
N SER A 55 -28.83 -12.80 -14.83
CA SER A 55 -30.00 -12.37 -15.66
C SER A 55 -29.63 -11.34 -16.73
N HIS A 56 -28.37 -11.31 -17.19
CA HIS A 56 -27.88 -10.44 -18.26
C HIS A 56 -27.94 -8.94 -17.98
N LYS A 57 -27.88 -8.53 -16.72
CA LYS A 57 -27.84 -7.10 -16.31
C LYS A 57 -26.41 -6.67 -16.04
N ASP A 58 -26.08 -5.45 -16.45
CA ASP A 58 -24.90 -4.76 -15.93
C ASP A 58 -25.21 -4.26 -14.52
N VAL A 59 -24.23 -4.26 -13.65
CA VAL A 59 -24.39 -3.84 -12.25
C VAL A 59 -23.33 -2.83 -11.82
N ALA A 60 -23.75 -1.81 -11.08
CA ALA A 60 -22.88 -0.89 -10.37
C ALA A 60 -23.11 -1.06 -8.87
N VAL A 61 -22.15 -1.65 -8.19
CA VAL A 61 -22.29 -2.11 -6.80
C VAL A 61 -21.50 -1.19 -5.86
N ASP A 62 -22.20 -0.54 -4.95
CA ASP A 62 -21.64 0.19 -3.82
C ASP A 62 -21.70 -0.67 -2.55
N ALA A 63 -20.56 -1.24 -2.18
CA ALA A 63 -20.48 -2.11 -1.01
C ALA A 63 -19.13 -2.00 -0.32
N ALA A 64 -19.15 -2.02 1.02
CA ALA A 64 -17.94 -1.94 1.85
C ALA A 64 -16.94 -3.06 1.55
N THR A 65 -15.67 -2.84 1.91
CA THR A 65 -14.65 -3.89 1.85
C THR A 65 -14.98 -5.00 2.86
N GLY A 66 -14.79 -6.27 2.48
CA GLY A 66 -15.11 -7.42 3.34
C GLY A 66 -16.57 -7.84 3.33
N SER A 67 -17.44 -7.25 2.49
CA SER A 67 -18.85 -7.63 2.36
C SER A 67 -19.10 -8.89 1.51
N GLY A 68 -18.05 -9.53 0.97
CA GLY A 68 -18.19 -10.74 0.15
C GLY A 68 -18.26 -10.48 -1.35
N LYS A 69 -17.85 -9.30 -1.84
CA LYS A 69 -17.88 -8.90 -3.27
C LYS A 69 -17.22 -9.92 -4.22
N THR A 70 -16.11 -10.51 -3.82
CA THR A 70 -15.36 -11.44 -4.68
C THR A 70 -16.24 -12.59 -5.18
N LEU A 71 -16.96 -13.26 -4.31
CA LEU A 71 -17.90 -14.31 -4.71
C LEU A 71 -19.12 -13.75 -5.43
N ALA A 72 -19.56 -12.52 -5.13
CA ALA A 72 -20.67 -11.87 -5.82
C ALA A 72 -20.43 -11.70 -7.33
N PHE A 73 -19.17 -11.67 -7.79
CA PHE A 73 -18.85 -11.65 -9.22
C PHE A 73 -18.20 -12.93 -9.75
N VAL A 74 -17.46 -13.70 -8.94
CA VAL A 74 -16.82 -14.95 -9.39
C VAL A 74 -17.88 -16.03 -9.69
N LEU A 75 -18.88 -16.20 -8.82
CA LEU A 75 -19.91 -17.21 -9.04
C LEU A 75 -20.72 -16.95 -10.31
N PRO A 76 -21.26 -15.74 -10.54
CA PRO A 76 -21.94 -15.46 -11.82
C PRO A 76 -21.00 -15.53 -13.02
N LEU A 77 -19.71 -15.16 -12.89
CA LEU A 77 -18.75 -15.33 -13.99
C LEU A 77 -18.74 -16.81 -14.43
N VAL A 78 -18.50 -17.75 -13.51
CA VAL A 78 -18.44 -19.19 -13.83
C VAL A 78 -19.77 -19.70 -14.37
N GLU A 79 -20.89 -19.28 -13.78
CA GLU A 79 -22.25 -19.69 -14.23
C GLU A 79 -22.58 -19.16 -15.64
N ILE A 80 -22.18 -17.90 -15.93
CA ILE A 80 -22.37 -17.29 -17.26
C ILE A 80 -21.54 -18.03 -18.31
N LEU A 81 -20.28 -18.35 -18.01
CA LEU A 81 -19.43 -19.11 -18.93
C LEU A 81 -20.00 -20.50 -19.21
N ARG A 82 -20.51 -21.19 -18.18
CA ARG A 82 -21.15 -22.51 -18.32
C ARG A 82 -22.39 -22.48 -19.25
N ARG A 83 -23.17 -21.42 -19.17
CA ARG A 83 -24.38 -21.22 -19.97
C ARG A 83 -24.14 -20.61 -21.35
N SER A 84 -22.91 -20.20 -21.63
CA SER A 84 -22.59 -19.56 -22.91
C SER A 84 -22.76 -20.55 -24.07
N THR A 85 -23.27 -20.06 -25.17
CA THR A 85 -23.34 -20.82 -26.44
C THR A 85 -21.97 -21.13 -27.03
N SER A 86 -20.93 -20.41 -26.57
CA SER A 86 -19.53 -20.63 -26.96
C SER A 86 -18.80 -21.65 -26.09
N TYR A 87 -19.50 -22.35 -25.20
CA TYR A 87 -18.93 -23.40 -24.35
C TYR A 87 -18.97 -24.78 -25.04
N PRO A 88 -17.90 -25.62 -25.00
CA PRO A 88 -16.56 -25.31 -24.45
C PRO A 88 -15.78 -24.33 -25.34
N PRO A 89 -14.99 -23.43 -24.70
CA PRO A 89 -14.25 -22.40 -25.44
C PRO A 89 -13.05 -22.97 -26.16
N LYS A 90 -12.59 -22.25 -27.21
CA LYS A 90 -11.29 -22.50 -27.83
C LYS A 90 -10.14 -22.02 -26.89
N PRO A 91 -8.90 -22.55 -27.04
CA PRO A 91 -7.82 -22.24 -26.11
C PRO A 91 -7.56 -20.73 -25.87
N HIS A 92 -7.62 -19.90 -26.91
CA HIS A 92 -7.33 -18.46 -26.81
C HIS A 92 -8.59 -17.58 -26.89
N GLN A 93 -9.77 -18.16 -26.72
CA GLN A 93 -11.04 -17.46 -26.70
C GLN A 93 -11.29 -16.88 -25.30
N VAL A 94 -11.08 -15.58 -25.13
CA VAL A 94 -11.29 -14.90 -23.86
C VAL A 94 -12.78 -14.66 -23.65
N MET A 95 -13.33 -15.24 -22.60
CA MET A 95 -14.75 -15.13 -22.23
C MET A 95 -14.99 -14.28 -20.99
N GLY A 96 -14.00 -14.10 -20.14
CA GLY A 96 -14.08 -13.29 -18.91
C GLY A 96 -12.83 -12.47 -18.64
N VAL A 97 -13.02 -11.23 -18.17
CA VAL A 97 -11.92 -10.34 -17.75
C VAL A 97 -12.25 -9.76 -16.38
N ILE A 98 -11.31 -9.87 -15.44
CA ILE A 98 -11.41 -9.25 -14.13
C ILE A 98 -10.22 -8.30 -13.94
N ILE A 99 -10.50 -7.02 -13.71
CA ILE A 99 -9.53 -5.96 -13.50
C ILE A 99 -9.57 -5.55 -12.03
N SER A 100 -8.42 -5.55 -11.37
CA SER A 100 -8.28 -5.06 -9.99
C SER A 100 -7.02 -4.19 -9.82
N PRO A 101 -7.00 -3.24 -8.86
CA PRO A 101 -5.95 -2.21 -8.81
C PRO A 101 -4.59 -2.71 -8.35
N THR A 102 -4.51 -3.80 -7.60
CA THR A 102 -3.27 -4.26 -6.98
C THR A 102 -2.95 -5.71 -7.34
N ARG A 103 -1.64 -6.01 -7.38
CA ARG A 103 -1.12 -7.35 -7.70
C ARG A 103 -1.63 -8.38 -6.68
N GLU A 104 -1.66 -7.99 -5.42
CA GLU A 104 -2.11 -8.84 -4.31
C GLU A 104 -3.59 -9.16 -4.42
N LEU A 105 -4.43 -8.16 -4.69
CA LEU A 105 -5.87 -8.36 -4.87
C LEU A 105 -6.16 -9.24 -6.08
N SER A 106 -5.48 -8.99 -7.22
CA SER A 106 -5.60 -9.85 -8.41
C SER A 106 -5.23 -11.30 -8.10
N THR A 107 -4.13 -11.52 -7.36
CA THR A 107 -3.70 -12.86 -6.95
C THR A 107 -4.73 -13.50 -6.01
N GLN A 108 -5.31 -12.75 -5.10
CA GLN A 108 -6.34 -13.24 -4.21
C GLN A 108 -7.63 -13.62 -4.97
N ILE A 109 -8.10 -12.74 -5.88
CA ILE A 109 -9.26 -13.02 -6.73
C ILE A 109 -9.01 -14.29 -7.55
N TYR A 110 -7.81 -14.43 -8.14
CA TYR A 110 -7.42 -15.62 -8.89
C TYR A 110 -7.51 -16.89 -8.03
N ASN A 111 -6.94 -16.86 -6.81
CA ASN A 111 -6.98 -18.02 -5.91
C ASN A 111 -8.41 -18.37 -5.46
N VAL A 112 -9.27 -17.38 -5.24
CA VAL A 112 -10.68 -17.58 -4.89
C VAL A 112 -11.46 -18.12 -6.08
N ALA A 113 -11.12 -17.71 -7.30
CA ALA A 113 -11.82 -18.16 -8.52
C ALA A 113 -11.46 -19.60 -8.91
N GLN A 114 -10.23 -20.07 -8.63
CA GLN A 114 -9.73 -21.38 -9.06
C GLN A 114 -10.65 -22.56 -8.73
N PRO A 115 -11.16 -22.75 -7.50
CA PRO A 115 -12.06 -23.86 -7.16
C PRO A 115 -13.33 -23.88 -8.02
N PHE A 116 -13.81 -22.73 -8.46
CA PHE A 116 -15.02 -22.59 -9.26
C PHE A 116 -14.73 -22.71 -10.75
N VAL A 117 -13.66 -22.06 -11.25
CA VAL A 117 -13.25 -22.18 -12.65
C VAL A 117 -12.90 -23.63 -13.00
N SER A 118 -12.28 -24.37 -12.09
CA SER A 118 -11.96 -25.79 -12.29
C SER A 118 -13.17 -26.70 -12.42
N THR A 119 -14.38 -26.22 -12.12
CA THR A 119 -15.63 -26.94 -12.41
C THR A 119 -16.02 -26.86 -13.90
N LEU A 120 -15.33 -26.04 -14.68
CA LEU A 120 -15.54 -25.88 -16.12
C LEU A 120 -14.41 -26.60 -16.88
N PRO A 121 -14.67 -27.77 -17.50
CA PRO A 121 -13.68 -28.44 -18.34
C PRO A 121 -13.25 -27.54 -19.51
N ASN A 122 -11.96 -27.56 -19.83
CA ASN A 122 -11.34 -26.81 -20.93
C ASN A 122 -11.41 -25.27 -20.77
N VAL A 123 -11.57 -24.75 -19.55
CA VAL A 123 -11.50 -23.31 -19.26
C VAL A 123 -10.23 -23.03 -18.43
N ASN A 124 -9.32 -22.25 -19.02
CA ASN A 124 -8.09 -21.82 -18.37
C ASN A 124 -8.17 -20.37 -17.92
N SER A 125 -7.78 -20.10 -16.68
CA SER A 125 -7.64 -18.75 -16.16
C SER A 125 -6.19 -18.39 -15.95
N VAL A 126 -5.81 -17.16 -16.31
CA VAL A 126 -4.44 -16.65 -16.21
C VAL A 126 -4.39 -15.40 -15.33
N LEU A 127 -3.39 -15.37 -14.44
CA LEU A 127 -3.11 -14.23 -13.56
C LEU A 127 -2.05 -13.32 -14.18
N LEU A 128 -2.44 -12.09 -14.55
CA LEU A 128 -1.60 -11.09 -15.21
C LEU A 128 -1.32 -9.91 -14.28
N VAL A 129 -0.16 -9.93 -13.63
CA VAL A 129 0.25 -8.87 -12.68
C VAL A 129 1.66 -8.37 -13.00
N GLY A 130 1.88 -7.06 -12.81
CA GLY A 130 3.19 -6.46 -13.02
C GLY A 130 4.28 -7.01 -12.09
N GLY A 131 5.55 -6.78 -12.43
CA GLY A 131 6.70 -7.22 -11.61
C GLY A 131 7.05 -8.70 -11.75
N ARG A 132 6.45 -9.42 -12.69
CA ARG A 132 6.83 -10.74 -13.16
C ARG A 132 7.34 -10.64 -14.61
N ASP A 133 7.99 -11.66 -15.11
CA ASP A 133 8.44 -11.70 -16.49
C ASP A 133 7.23 -11.73 -17.46
N VAL A 134 7.20 -10.76 -18.38
CA VAL A 134 6.14 -10.66 -19.40
C VAL A 134 6.20 -11.84 -20.37
N ARG A 135 7.41 -12.28 -20.73
CA ARG A 135 7.60 -13.40 -21.65
C ARG A 135 7.06 -14.70 -21.05
N ALA A 136 7.26 -14.91 -19.75
CA ALA A 136 6.71 -16.08 -19.07
C ALA A 136 5.17 -16.09 -19.11
N ASP A 137 4.52 -14.93 -18.91
CA ASP A 137 3.06 -14.81 -19.02
C ASP A 137 2.59 -15.11 -20.46
N MET A 138 3.31 -14.60 -21.50
CA MET A 138 2.99 -14.84 -22.91
C MET A 138 3.14 -16.32 -23.27
N ASN A 139 4.25 -16.95 -22.89
CA ASN A 139 4.47 -18.38 -23.13
C ASN A 139 3.37 -19.25 -22.51
N THR A 140 2.98 -18.95 -21.24
CA THR A 140 1.89 -19.68 -20.59
C THR A 140 0.58 -19.55 -21.37
N ILE A 141 0.25 -18.35 -21.88
CA ILE A 141 -0.95 -18.13 -22.68
C ILE A 141 -0.87 -18.89 -24.01
N GLU A 142 0.29 -18.89 -24.69
CA GLU A 142 0.50 -19.59 -25.95
C GLU A 142 0.37 -21.11 -25.79
N GLU A 143 0.97 -21.67 -24.74
CA GLU A 143 1.02 -23.12 -24.50
C GLU A 143 -0.27 -23.68 -23.92
N GLU A 144 -0.85 -23.00 -22.91
CA GLU A 144 -1.99 -23.52 -22.15
C GLU A 144 -3.34 -22.92 -22.60
N GLY A 145 -3.32 -21.84 -23.37
CA GLY A 145 -4.50 -21.05 -23.69
C GLY A 145 -4.96 -20.16 -22.53
N CYS A 146 -5.97 -19.33 -22.79
CA CYS A 146 -6.53 -18.44 -21.80
C CYS A 146 -7.98 -18.07 -22.12
N ASN A 147 -8.91 -18.36 -21.19
CA ASN A 147 -10.32 -18.05 -21.34
C ASN A 147 -10.80 -17.01 -20.31
N VAL A 148 -10.10 -16.91 -19.16
CA VAL A 148 -10.38 -15.92 -18.14
C VAL A 148 -9.10 -15.18 -17.79
N LEU A 149 -9.08 -13.86 -18.00
CA LEU A 149 -7.97 -12.98 -17.63
C LEU A 149 -8.28 -12.32 -16.29
N ILE A 150 -7.37 -12.47 -15.33
CA ILE A 150 -7.47 -11.80 -14.02
C ILE A 150 -6.18 -11.02 -13.80
N GLY A 151 -6.27 -9.69 -13.59
CA GLY A 151 -5.02 -8.96 -13.44
C GLY A 151 -5.14 -7.48 -13.14
N THR A 152 -3.96 -6.84 -13.14
CA THR A 152 -3.82 -5.39 -12.97
C THR A 152 -3.85 -4.68 -14.33
N PRO A 153 -4.38 -3.43 -14.41
CA PRO A 153 -4.61 -2.73 -15.68
C PRO A 153 -3.39 -2.66 -16.59
N GLY A 154 -2.21 -2.32 -16.01
CA GLY A 154 -0.98 -2.16 -16.81
C GLY A 154 -0.54 -3.45 -17.51
N ARG A 155 -0.54 -4.59 -16.80
CA ARG A 155 -0.14 -5.88 -17.36
C ARG A 155 -1.21 -6.43 -18.32
N LEU A 156 -2.49 -6.25 -17.99
CA LEU A 156 -3.58 -6.64 -18.89
C LEU A 156 -3.49 -5.88 -20.22
N SER A 157 -3.35 -4.54 -20.18
CA SER A 157 -3.21 -3.73 -21.38
C SER A 157 -1.99 -4.13 -22.21
N ASP A 158 -0.84 -4.36 -21.57
CA ASP A 158 0.42 -4.76 -22.22
C ASP A 158 0.27 -6.12 -22.95
N ILE A 159 -0.31 -7.14 -22.30
CA ILE A 159 -0.55 -8.45 -22.91
C ILE A 159 -1.59 -8.36 -24.04
N MET A 160 -2.69 -7.62 -23.84
CA MET A 160 -3.71 -7.42 -24.87
C MET A 160 -3.18 -6.64 -26.09
N GLU A 161 -2.13 -5.85 -25.93
CA GLU A 161 -1.46 -5.16 -27.02
C GLU A 161 -0.46 -6.03 -27.79
N ARG A 162 0.21 -6.96 -27.11
CA ARG A 162 1.28 -7.79 -27.67
C ARG A 162 0.81 -9.10 -28.28
N MET A 163 -0.36 -9.58 -27.87
CA MET A 163 -0.83 -10.94 -28.23
C MET A 163 -2.09 -10.90 -29.08
N ASP A 164 -1.92 -10.84 -30.40
CA ASP A 164 -3.02 -10.87 -31.37
C ASP A 164 -3.76 -12.20 -31.42
N ILE A 165 -3.20 -13.26 -30.80
CA ILE A 165 -3.81 -14.58 -30.72
C ILE A 165 -5.08 -14.61 -29.81
N LEU A 166 -5.22 -13.63 -28.91
CA LEU A 166 -6.34 -13.54 -28.00
C LEU A 166 -7.60 -13.05 -28.71
N ASP A 167 -8.63 -13.88 -28.70
CA ASP A 167 -9.93 -13.59 -29.33
C ASP A 167 -10.96 -13.15 -28.29
N TYR A 168 -11.41 -11.89 -28.37
CA TYR A 168 -12.37 -11.29 -27.44
C TYR A 168 -13.81 -11.27 -27.98
N ARG A 169 -14.07 -11.75 -29.20
CA ARG A 169 -15.39 -11.62 -29.86
C ARG A 169 -16.52 -12.21 -29.04
N ASN A 170 -16.24 -13.25 -28.28
CA ASN A 170 -17.22 -13.95 -27.45
C ASN A 170 -17.06 -13.64 -25.96
N LEU A 171 -16.55 -12.44 -25.62
CA LEU A 171 -16.43 -12.02 -24.23
C LEU A 171 -17.81 -11.89 -23.60
N GLU A 172 -18.04 -12.63 -22.55
CA GLU A 172 -19.32 -12.67 -21.83
C GLU A 172 -19.38 -11.66 -20.68
N ILE A 173 -18.27 -11.48 -19.96
CA ILE A 173 -18.27 -10.67 -18.73
C ILE A 173 -16.97 -9.90 -18.49
N LEU A 174 -17.12 -8.65 -18.08
CA LEU A 174 -16.06 -7.77 -17.58
C LEU A 174 -16.36 -7.37 -16.13
N ILE A 175 -15.40 -7.53 -15.23
CA ILE A 175 -15.49 -7.08 -13.85
C ILE A 175 -14.42 -6.02 -13.58
N LEU A 176 -14.83 -4.90 -12.98
CA LEU A 176 -13.98 -3.84 -12.47
C LEU A 176 -14.11 -3.85 -10.94
N ASP A 177 -13.12 -4.38 -10.23
CA ASP A 177 -13.12 -4.42 -8.77
C ASP A 177 -12.30 -3.29 -8.16
N GLU A 178 -12.76 -2.74 -7.04
CA GLU A 178 -12.23 -1.53 -6.40
C GLU A 178 -12.05 -0.38 -7.42
N ALA A 179 -13.13 -0.04 -8.15
CA ALA A 179 -13.11 0.93 -9.24
C ALA A 179 -12.64 2.33 -8.81
N ASP A 180 -13.05 2.78 -7.63
CA ASP A 180 -12.55 3.99 -7.00
C ASP A 180 -11.02 3.96 -6.89
N ARG A 181 -10.48 2.82 -6.56
CA ARG A 181 -9.05 2.63 -6.40
C ARG A 181 -8.29 2.56 -7.72
N LEU A 182 -8.88 1.95 -8.75
CA LEU A 182 -8.31 1.95 -10.10
C LEU A 182 -8.06 3.39 -10.59
N LEU A 183 -9.01 4.29 -10.31
CA LEU A 183 -8.92 5.71 -10.70
C LEU A 183 -7.91 6.49 -9.85
N GLU A 184 -7.92 6.32 -8.52
CA GLU A 184 -6.97 6.96 -7.61
C GLU A 184 -5.51 6.60 -7.92
N MET A 185 -5.25 5.38 -8.37
CA MET A 185 -3.92 4.93 -8.79
C MET A 185 -3.52 5.42 -10.20
N GLY A 186 -4.39 6.16 -10.89
CA GLY A 186 -4.12 6.71 -12.21
C GLY A 186 -4.25 5.70 -13.35
N PHE A 187 -4.95 4.58 -13.15
CA PHE A 187 -5.13 3.57 -14.19
C PHE A 187 -6.27 3.86 -15.18
N GLN A 188 -6.84 5.05 -15.16
CA GLN A 188 -7.96 5.41 -16.03
C GLN A 188 -7.66 5.17 -17.51
N ASN A 189 -6.47 5.55 -17.98
CA ASN A 189 -6.08 5.37 -19.38
C ASN A 189 -5.97 3.90 -19.76
N GLN A 190 -5.36 3.06 -18.91
CA GLN A 190 -5.21 1.62 -19.14
C GLN A 190 -6.58 0.92 -19.12
N VAL A 191 -7.43 1.26 -18.16
CA VAL A 191 -8.79 0.71 -18.07
C VAL A 191 -9.61 1.08 -19.30
N ASN A 192 -9.57 2.34 -19.74
CA ASN A 192 -10.24 2.80 -20.96
C ASN A 192 -9.69 2.10 -22.21
N SER A 193 -8.36 1.90 -22.31
CA SER A 193 -7.72 1.15 -23.40
C SER A 193 -8.22 -0.29 -23.44
N ILE A 194 -8.31 -0.97 -22.29
CA ILE A 194 -8.85 -2.33 -22.21
C ILE A 194 -10.33 -2.34 -22.64
N ILE A 195 -11.16 -1.46 -22.07
CA ILE A 195 -12.60 -1.40 -22.38
C ILE A 195 -12.84 -1.19 -23.88
N SER A 196 -12.04 -0.34 -24.54
CA SER A 196 -12.18 -0.03 -25.97
C SER A 196 -11.87 -1.20 -26.90
N ARG A 197 -11.07 -2.18 -26.46
CA ARG A 197 -10.72 -3.41 -27.20
C ARG A 197 -11.77 -4.52 -27.06
N LEU A 198 -12.63 -4.41 -26.04
CA LEU A 198 -13.62 -5.44 -25.74
C LEU A 198 -14.95 -5.19 -26.46
N PRO A 199 -15.68 -6.25 -26.88
CA PRO A 199 -16.97 -6.10 -27.54
C PRO A 199 -17.98 -5.38 -26.64
N LYS A 200 -18.88 -4.60 -27.25
CA LYS A 200 -19.94 -3.91 -26.50
C LYS A 200 -20.99 -4.86 -25.94
N GLN A 201 -21.23 -5.98 -26.61
CA GLN A 201 -22.17 -7.00 -26.15
C GLN A 201 -21.49 -7.89 -25.10
N ARG A 202 -21.41 -7.40 -23.88
CA ARG A 202 -20.92 -8.14 -22.70
C ARG A 202 -21.72 -7.73 -21.48
N ARG A 203 -21.65 -8.46 -20.40
CA ARG A 203 -22.10 -8.01 -19.07
C ARG A 203 -20.95 -7.31 -18.38
N THR A 204 -21.23 -6.23 -17.67
CA THR A 204 -20.20 -5.52 -16.92
C THR A 204 -20.63 -5.34 -15.46
N GLY A 205 -19.79 -5.78 -14.54
CA GLY A 205 -19.91 -5.54 -13.11
C GLY A 205 -18.86 -4.54 -12.63
N LEU A 206 -19.29 -3.40 -12.09
CA LEU A 206 -18.45 -2.41 -11.46
C LEU A 206 -18.66 -2.46 -9.95
N PHE A 207 -17.60 -2.72 -9.20
CA PHE A 207 -17.60 -2.82 -7.75
C PHE A 207 -16.73 -1.72 -7.14
N SER A 208 -17.31 -0.94 -6.24
CA SER A 208 -16.62 0.17 -5.56
C SER A 208 -17.07 0.27 -4.10
N ALA A 209 -16.23 0.82 -3.25
CA ALA A 209 -16.59 1.14 -1.87
C ALA A 209 -17.04 2.61 -1.73
N THR A 210 -16.77 3.43 -2.74
CA THR A 210 -17.12 4.85 -2.75
C THR A 210 -17.70 5.25 -4.11
N GLN A 211 -18.71 6.14 -4.08
CA GLN A 211 -19.29 6.76 -5.27
C GLN A 211 -18.59 8.10 -5.48
N THR A 212 -17.64 8.16 -6.39
CA THR A 212 -16.97 9.38 -6.80
C THR A 212 -17.41 9.75 -8.23
N GLU A 213 -17.26 11.03 -8.61
CA GLU A 213 -17.56 11.48 -9.96
C GLU A 213 -16.82 10.66 -11.03
N GLY A 214 -15.54 10.35 -10.79
CA GLY A 214 -14.76 9.50 -11.70
C GLY A 214 -15.30 8.07 -11.80
N VAL A 215 -15.82 7.48 -10.72
CA VAL A 215 -16.47 6.16 -10.74
C VAL A 215 -17.75 6.21 -11.56
N GLU A 216 -18.53 7.30 -11.45
CA GLU A 216 -19.72 7.52 -12.27
C GLU A 216 -19.39 7.69 -13.76
N GLU A 217 -18.30 8.39 -14.08
CA GLU A 217 -17.82 8.52 -15.47
C GLU A 217 -17.36 7.17 -16.02
N LEU A 218 -16.62 6.38 -15.24
CA LEU A 218 -16.20 5.04 -15.62
C LEU A 218 -17.40 4.11 -15.82
N ALA A 219 -18.41 4.20 -14.96
CA ALA A 219 -19.67 3.47 -15.11
C ALA A 219 -20.39 3.83 -16.40
N LYS A 220 -20.48 5.14 -16.75
CA LYS A 220 -21.07 5.59 -18.02
C LYS A 220 -20.31 5.10 -19.24
N ALA A 221 -18.97 5.04 -19.16
CA ALA A 221 -18.13 4.59 -20.27
C ALA A 221 -18.15 3.06 -20.47
N GLY A 222 -18.27 2.29 -19.39
CA GLY A 222 -18.09 0.83 -19.39
C GLY A 222 -19.37 0.00 -19.31
N LEU A 223 -20.48 0.56 -18.79
CA LEU A 223 -21.71 -0.16 -18.48
C LEU A 223 -22.88 0.32 -19.36
N ARG A 224 -23.86 -0.57 -19.55
CA ARG A 224 -25.08 -0.31 -20.32
C ARG A 224 -26.29 -0.39 -19.40
N ASN A 225 -26.87 0.76 -19.06
CA ASN A 225 -28.02 0.89 -18.17
C ASN A 225 -27.91 -0.02 -16.92
N PRO A 226 -26.87 0.19 -16.09
CA PRO A 226 -26.59 -0.70 -14.97
C PRO A 226 -27.64 -0.61 -13.87
N VAL A 227 -27.95 -1.74 -13.26
CA VAL A 227 -28.70 -1.78 -12.01
C VAL A 227 -27.76 -1.33 -10.89
N ARG A 228 -28.16 -0.30 -10.14
CA ARG A 228 -27.41 0.15 -8.97
C ARG A 228 -27.77 -0.68 -7.76
N VAL A 229 -26.77 -1.25 -7.11
CA VAL A 229 -26.89 -2.05 -5.90
C VAL A 229 -26.16 -1.34 -4.78
N GLU A 230 -26.89 -0.77 -3.84
CA GLU A 230 -26.33 -0.16 -2.62
C GLU A 230 -26.57 -1.11 -1.45
N VAL A 231 -25.48 -1.58 -0.84
CA VAL A 231 -25.54 -2.43 0.35
C VAL A 231 -25.10 -1.62 1.56
N ARG A 232 -26.07 -1.25 2.38
CA ARG A 232 -25.84 -0.54 3.64
C ARG A 232 -25.69 -1.55 4.77
N ALA A 233 -24.78 -1.30 5.70
CA ALA A 233 -24.74 -2.07 6.95
C ALA A 233 -25.99 -1.72 7.78
N GLU A 234 -26.86 -2.68 8.03
CA GLU A 234 -27.99 -2.49 8.93
C GLU A 234 -27.47 -2.34 10.37
N SER A 235 -27.43 -1.11 10.87
CA SER A 235 -27.31 -0.87 12.31
C SER A 235 -28.71 -0.77 12.92
N LYS A 236 -29.05 -1.61 13.87
CA LYS A 236 -30.32 -1.59 14.61
C LYS A 236 -30.57 -0.31 15.44
N SER A 237 -29.64 0.63 15.46
CA SER A 237 -29.82 1.96 16.05
C SER A 237 -30.15 2.97 14.97
N ALA A 238 -31.40 3.39 14.94
CA ALA A 238 -31.94 4.46 14.11
C ALA A 238 -31.29 5.81 14.48
N SER A 239 -30.06 6.04 14.08
CA SER A 239 -29.45 7.36 14.07
C SER A 239 -28.82 7.62 12.72
N LEU A 240 -29.27 8.64 12.10
CA LEU A 240 -28.98 9.40 10.88
C LEU A 240 -27.56 9.37 10.26
N THR A 241 -26.77 8.30 10.40
CA THR A 241 -25.41 8.25 9.88
C THR A 241 -25.25 7.11 8.88
N ASN A 242 -24.98 7.47 7.62
CA ASN A 242 -24.59 6.59 6.51
C ASN A 242 -23.21 5.93 6.77
N SER A 243 -23.05 5.19 7.87
CA SER A 243 -21.77 4.58 8.24
C SER A 243 -21.53 3.30 7.42
N LYS A 244 -20.51 3.30 6.57
CA LYS A 244 -19.99 2.11 5.86
C LYS A 244 -19.07 1.26 6.75
N ILE A 245 -19.15 1.41 8.07
CA ILE A 245 -18.31 0.75 9.07
C ILE A 245 -19.05 -0.47 9.60
N PRO A 246 -18.41 -1.65 9.70
CA PRO A 246 -19.00 -2.85 10.27
C PRO A 246 -19.48 -2.64 11.72
N SER A 247 -20.63 -3.22 12.09
CA SER A 247 -21.25 -3.06 13.43
C SER A 247 -20.39 -3.59 14.58
N GLY A 248 -19.54 -4.61 14.33
CA GLY A 248 -18.63 -5.20 15.33
C GLY A 248 -17.27 -4.48 15.46
N LEU A 249 -17.10 -3.28 14.87
CA LEU A 249 -15.84 -2.58 14.88
C LEU A 249 -15.78 -1.51 15.99
N HIS A 250 -14.84 -1.69 16.92
CA HIS A 250 -14.52 -0.69 17.95
C HIS A 250 -13.42 0.24 17.45
N LEU A 251 -13.75 1.52 17.28
CA LEU A 251 -12.84 2.56 16.82
C LEU A 251 -12.32 3.38 18.00
N GLU A 252 -11.01 3.47 18.11
CA GLU A 252 -10.31 4.23 19.14
C GLU A 252 -9.40 5.28 18.49
N TYR A 253 -9.11 6.39 19.18
CA TYR A 253 -8.02 7.30 18.87
C TYR A 253 -7.16 7.56 20.10
N LEU A 254 -5.90 7.83 19.90
CA LEU A 254 -4.92 8.09 20.95
C LEU A 254 -4.14 9.35 20.58
N VAL A 255 -4.29 10.40 21.39
CA VAL A 255 -3.49 11.62 21.25
C VAL A 255 -2.24 11.50 22.11
N CYS A 256 -1.06 11.62 21.49
CA CYS A 256 0.19 11.58 22.21
C CYS A 256 1.28 12.42 21.52
N GLU A 257 2.21 12.92 22.32
CA GLU A 257 3.39 13.65 21.84
C GLU A 257 4.22 12.80 20.86
N ALA A 258 4.82 13.47 19.88
CA ALA A 258 5.57 12.80 18.82
C ALA A 258 6.74 11.95 19.35
N ASP A 259 7.39 12.37 20.42
CA ASP A 259 8.45 11.63 21.09
C ASP A 259 7.97 10.41 21.90
N LYS A 260 6.71 10.37 22.31
CA LYS A 260 6.10 9.23 23.02
C LYS A 260 5.42 8.20 22.11
N LYS A 261 5.13 8.57 20.86
CA LYS A 261 4.35 7.77 19.91
C LYS A 261 4.93 6.37 19.70
N SER A 262 6.27 6.25 19.58
CA SER A 262 6.95 4.97 19.41
C SER A 262 6.86 4.07 20.66
N SER A 263 6.93 4.64 21.86
CA SER A 263 6.80 3.91 23.12
C SER A 263 5.38 3.37 23.30
N GLN A 264 4.36 4.17 22.97
CA GLN A 264 2.95 3.74 22.97
C GLN A 264 2.70 2.61 21.97
N LEU A 265 3.30 2.66 20.78
CA LEU A 265 3.21 1.56 19.82
C LEU A 265 3.81 0.27 20.40
N VAL A 266 5.01 0.33 20.97
CA VAL A 266 5.66 -0.85 21.54
C VAL A 266 4.84 -1.44 22.68
N ASP A 267 4.30 -0.63 23.58
CA ASP A 267 3.42 -1.10 24.67
C ASP A 267 2.17 -1.80 24.13
N LEU A 268 1.52 -1.19 23.12
CA LEU A 268 0.34 -1.77 22.47
C LEU A 268 0.67 -3.13 21.83
N LEU A 269 1.80 -3.26 21.16
CA LEU A 269 2.23 -4.52 20.54
C LEU A 269 2.53 -5.60 21.58
N VAL A 270 3.19 -5.25 22.69
CA VAL A 270 3.49 -6.18 23.79
C VAL A 270 2.20 -6.69 24.45
N ARG A 271 1.24 -5.80 24.73
CA ARG A 271 -0.06 -6.18 25.32
C ARG A 271 -0.90 -7.07 24.41
N ASN A 272 -0.67 -7.01 23.10
CA ASN A 272 -1.41 -7.79 22.10
C ASN A 272 -0.54 -8.85 21.39
N LYS A 273 0.54 -9.34 22.01
CA LYS A 273 1.53 -10.26 21.40
C LYS A 273 0.94 -11.55 20.81
N ASN A 274 -0.19 -12.01 21.34
CA ASN A 274 -0.87 -13.24 20.90
C ASN A 274 -1.93 -12.99 19.83
N LYS A 275 -2.08 -11.74 19.37
CA LYS A 275 -3.07 -11.34 18.38
C LYS A 275 -2.43 -11.10 17.02
N LYS A 276 -3.26 -11.02 15.99
CA LYS A 276 -2.88 -10.72 14.62
C LYS A 276 -3.17 -9.25 14.32
N LEU A 277 -2.13 -8.44 14.09
CA LEU A 277 -2.24 -7.00 13.95
C LEU A 277 -1.75 -6.52 12.59
N ILE A 278 -2.34 -5.41 12.12
CA ILE A 278 -1.79 -4.62 11.02
C ILE A 278 -1.43 -3.23 11.54
N VAL A 279 -0.22 -2.75 11.25
CA VAL A 279 0.22 -1.39 11.58
C VAL A 279 0.48 -0.63 10.29
N TYR A 280 -0.26 0.46 10.08
CA TYR A 280 -0.14 1.33 8.93
C TYR A 280 0.80 2.49 9.21
N PHE A 281 1.76 2.67 8.32
CA PHE A 281 2.65 3.83 8.26
C PHE A 281 2.40 4.63 6.99
N MET A 282 2.68 5.92 7.03
CA MET A 282 2.45 6.83 5.91
C MET A 282 3.37 6.53 4.71
N THR A 283 4.64 6.12 4.94
CA THR A 283 5.65 5.98 3.88
C THR A 283 6.35 4.62 3.88
N CYS A 284 6.82 4.19 2.70
CA CYS A 284 7.62 2.97 2.56
C CYS A 284 8.90 3.01 3.40
N ALA A 285 9.55 4.17 3.47
CA ALA A 285 10.75 4.37 4.28
C ALA A 285 10.48 4.21 5.79
N SER A 286 9.29 4.63 6.26
CA SER A 286 8.87 4.40 7.66
C SER A 286 8.66 2.91 7.94
N VAL A 287 8.04 2.16 7.02
CA VAL A 287 7.88 0.70 7.15
C VAL A 287 9.24 0.00 7.25
N ASP A 288 10.17 0.38 6.40
CA ASP A 288 11.53 -0.19 6.40
C ASP A 288 12.31 0.12 7.67
N TYR A 289 12.17 1.34 8.16
CA TYR A 289 12.83 1.77 9.39
C TYR A 289 12.25 1.08 10.61
N TRP A 290 10.94 1.18 10.79
CA TRP A 290 10.26 0.57 11.93
C TRP A 290 10.35 -0.96 11.93
N GLY A 291 10.30 -1.60 10.76
CA GLY A 291 10.55 -3.03 10.64
C GLY A 291 11.94 -3.45 11.13
N LEU A 292 12.95 -2.64 10.83
CA LEU A 292 14.32 -2.87 11.31
C LEU A 292 14.48 -2.60 12.81
N VAL A 293 13.92 -1.49 13.31
CA VAL A 293 14.11 -1.04 14.69
C VAL A 293 13.29 -1.90 15.65
N LEU A 294 12.00 -2.07 15.39
CA LEU A 294 11.11 -2.84 16.27
C LEU A 294 11.60 -4.29 16.45
N SER A 295 12.15 -4.91 15.41
CA SER A 295 12.72 -6.26 15.50
C SER A 295 13.94 -6.36 16.43
N LYS A 296 14.59 -5.23 16.76
CA LYS A 296 15.76 -5.16 17.65
C LYS A 296 15.40 -4.74 19.08
N ILE A 297 14.15 -4.36 19.34
CA ILE A 297 13.69 -4.02 20.69
C ILE A 297 13.49 -5.32 21.50
N PRO A 298 14.10 -5.47 22.68
CA PRO A 298 14.06 -6.72 23.46
C PRO A 298 12.63 -7.20 23.77
N ALA A 299 11.72 -6.28 24.10
CA ALA A 299 10.33 -6.57 24.45
C ALA A 299 9.53 -7.19 23.28
N LEU A 300 9.96 -6.99 22.03
CA LEU A 300 9.28 -7.46 20.83
C LEU A 300 9.92 -8.71 20.19
N LYS A 301 10.98 -9.28 20.78
CA LYS A 301 11.71 -10.43 20.22
C LYS A 301 10.84 -11.66 19.96
N SER A 302 9.78 -11.86 20.74
CA SER A 302 8.86 -12.98 20.58
C SER A 302 7.78 -12.76 19.54
N ILE A 303 7.67 -11.54 18.98
CA ILE A 303 6.61 -11.14 18.05
C ILE A 303 7.16 -11.21 16.63
N SER A 304 6.46 -11.92 15.75
CA SER A 304 6.76 -11.94 14.32
C SER A 304 6.38 -10.59 13.69
N LEU A 305 7.37 -9.82 13.23
CA LEU A 305 7.20 -8.53 12.57
C LEU A 305 7.46 -8.68 11.08
N ILE A 306 6.47 -8.41 10.25
CA ILE A 306 6.53 -8.64 8.80
C ILE A 306 6.32 -7.32 8.07
N PRO A 307 7.39 -6.67 7.58
CA PRO A 307 7.27 -5.42 6.84
C PRO A 307 6.96 -5.67 5.35
N ILE A 308 5.91 -4.98 4.83
CA ILE A 308 5.49 -5.02 3.42
C ILE A 308 5.23 -3.59 2.91
N HIS A 309 5.80 -3.23 1.76
CA HIS A 309 5.54 -1.96 1.07
C HIS A 309 5.85 -2.05 -0.43
N GLY A 310 5.50 -1.01 -1.18
CA GLY A 310 5.56 -0.99 -2.66
C GLY A 310 6.95 -1.21 -3.25
N ASP A 311 8.02 -0.73 -2.57
CA ASP A 311 9.40 -0.81 -3.08
C ASP A 311 10.04 -2.22 -2.94
N LYS A 312 9.35 -3.18 -2.28
CA LYS A 312 9.84 -4.56 -2.19
C LYS A 312 9.54 -5.36 -3.45
N LYS A 313 10.47 -6.24 -3.84
CA LYS A 313 10.28 -7.17 -4.96
C LYS A 313 9.02 -8.03 -4.73
N GLN A 314 8.24 -8.28 -5.81
CA GLN A 314 6.96 -8.98 -5.71
C GLN A 314 7.07 -10.35 -5.02
N ASN A 315 8.05 -11.16 -5.39
CA ASN A 315 8.26 -12.48 -4.77
C ASN A 315 8.49 -12.40 -3.24
N ALA A 316 9.14 -11.33 -2.76
CA ALA A 316 9.35 -11.12 -1.33
C ALA A 316 8.04 -10.70 -0.64
N ARG A 317 7.21 -9.91 -1.32
CA ARG A 317 5.88 -9.51 -0.83
C ARG A 317 4.94 -10.70 -0.73
N ASP A 318 4.90 -11.54 -1.77
CA ASP A 318 4.05 -12.75 -1.80
C ASP A 318 4.43 -13.73 -0.69
N LYS A 319 5.74 -13.98 -0.47
CA LYS A 319 6.24 -14.82 0.62
C LYS A 319 5.88 -14.26 2.00
N ALA A 320 6.09 -12.95 2.20
CA ALA A 320 5.80 -12.27 3.45
C ALA A 320 4.28 -12.33 3.77
N LEU A 321 3.45 -12.08 2.76
CA LEU A 321 1.99 -12.15 2.91
C LEU A 321 1.51 -13.56 3.20
N ALA A 322 2.01 -14.57 2.47
CA ALA A 322 1.68 -15.97 2.70
C ALA A 322 2.08 -16.43 4.12
N SER A 323 3.25 -15.99 4.59
CA SER A 323 3.70 -16.26 5.96
C SER A 323 2.77 -15.63 7.00
N PHE A 324 2.39 -14.37 6.80
CA PHE A 324 1.48 -13.67 7.71
C PHE A 324 0.07 -14.26 7.70
N THR A 325 -0.43 -14.65 6.53
CA THR A 325 -1.78 -15.26 6.41
C THR A 325 -1.87 -16.57 7.18
N LYS A 326 -0.84 -17.40 7.13
CA LYS A 326 -0.77 -18.70 7.83
C LYS A 326 -0.54 -18.57 9.34
N ALA A 327 0.03 -17.47 9.79
CA ALA A 327 0.32 -17.25 11.20
C ALA A 327 -0.96 -17.05 12.03
N SER A 328 -0.99 -17.59 13.24
CA SER A 328 -2.07 -17.35 14.22
C SER A 328 -1.93 -16.01 14.93
N SER A 329 -0.70 -15.50 15.06
CA SER A 329 -0.38 -14.20 15.67
C SER A 329 0.81 -13.55 14.95
N GLY A 330 0.94 -12.23 15.08
CA GLY A 330 2.03 -11.46 14.49
C GLY A 330 1.59 -10.07 14.04
N VAL A 331 2.53 -9.30 13.55
CA VAL A 331 2.30 -7.90 13.16
C VAL A 331 2.76 -7.67 11.73
N LEU A 332 1.83 -7.26 10.88
CA LEU A 332 2.10 -6.78 9.53
C LEU A 332 2.36 -5.27 9.58
N LEU A 333 3.54 -4.82 9.18
CA LEU A 333 3.89 -3.40 9.06
C LEU A 333 3.77 -3.01 7.59
N CYS A 334 2.93 -2.03 7.24
CA CYS A 334 2.67 -1.75 5.84
C CYS A 334 2.28 -0.29 5.57
N THR A 335 2.25 0.06 4.27
CA THR A 335 1.59 1.26 3.75
C THR A 335 0.25 0.89 3.12
N ASP A 336 -0.57 1.88 2.76
CA ASP A 336 -1.86 1.66 2.11
C ASP A 336 -1.77 0.82 0.83
N VAL A 337 -0.71 1.03 0.04
CA VAL A 337 -0.52 0.34 -1.25
C VAL A 337 -0.36 -1.18 -1.06
N ALA A 338 0.33 -1.61 -0.01
CA ALA A 338 0.65 -3.02 0.20
C ALA A 338 -0.43 -3.81 0.96
N ALA A 339 -1.35 -3.12 1.66
CA ALA A 339 -2.37 -3.76 2.48
C ALA A 339 -3.80 -3.62 1.93
N ARG A 340 -3.96 -2.93 0.78
CA ARG A 340 -5.27 -2.76 0.14
C ARG A 340 -5.71 -4.03 -0.58
N GLY A 341 -7.02 -4.23 -0.62
CA GLY A 341 -7.63 -5.38 -1.30
C GLY A 341 -7.36 -6.73 -0.65
N LEU A 342 -6.48 -6.81 0.36
CA LEU A 342 -6.10 -8.06 0.99
C LEU A 342 -7.20 -8.56 1.93
N ASP A 343 -7.66 -9.78 1.68
CA ASP A 343 -8.45 -10.53 2.65
C ASP A 343 -7.50 -11.38 3.49
N ILE A 344 -7.10 -10.83 4.63
CA ILE A 344 -6.28 -11.55 5.60
C ILE A 344 -7.21 -11.99 6.72
N PRO A 345 -7.45 -13.29 6.88
CA PRO A 345 -8.33 -13.78 7.92
C PRO A 345 -7.75 -13.54 9.31
N GLY A 346 -8.64 -13.31 10.27
CA GLY A 346 -8.29 -13.29 11.69
C GLY A 346 -7.49 -12.06 12.15
N ILE A 347 -7.67 -10.91 11.50
CA ILE A 347 -7.09 -9.66 12.00
C ILE A 347 -7.91 -9.18 13.20
N ASP A 348 -7.26 -9.13 14.37
CA ASP A 348 -7.87 -8.71 15.63
C ASP A 348 -7.78 -7.18 15.80
N TYR A 349 -6.68 -6.56 15.35
CA TYR A 349 -6.42 -5.16 15.61
C TYR A 349 -5.75 -4.45 14.43
N VAL A 350 -6.29 -3.29 14.06
CA VAL A 350 -5.72 -2.37 13.08
C VAL A 350 -5.17 -1.16 13.80
N VAL A 351 -3.88 -0.89 13.64
CA VAL A 351 -3.19 0.28 14.20
C VAL A 351 -2.82 1.23 13.07
N GLN A 352 -3.35 2.42 13.08
CA GLN A 352 -2.93 3.49 12.19
C GLN A 352 -1.92 4.35 12.93
N TYR A 353 -0.64 4.02 12.79
CA TYR A 353 0.44 4.79 13.44
C TYR A 353 0.49 6.22 12.91
N ASP A 354 0.18 6.38 11.63
CA ASP A 354 -0.02 7.68 11.00
C ASP A 354 -1.42 7.73 10.37
N PRO A 355 -2.15 8.86 10.46
CA PRO A 355 -3.38 9.07 9.71
C PRO A 355 -3.16 8.81 8.21
N PRO A 356 -4.15 8.27 7.49
CA PRO A 356 -4.01 8.05 6.06
C PRO A 356 -3.93 9.38 5.30
N GLN A 357 -3.02 9.49 4.31
CA GLN A 357 -2.88 10.70 3.48
C GLN A 357 -4.19 11.12 2.81
N ASP A 358 -4.94 10.15 2.29
CA ASP A 358 -6.30 10.32 1.80
C ASP A 358 -7.28 9.84 2.89
N PRO A 359 -8.16 10.71 3.42
CA PRO A 359 -9.12 10.34 4.47
C PRO A 359 -10.07 9.20 4.08
N LYS A 360 -10.35 9.02 2.79
CA LYS A 360 -11.16 7.90 2.29
C LYS A 360 -10.55 6.55 2.66
N MET A 361 -9.21 6.53 2.78
CA MET A 361 -8.48 5.33 3.16
C MET A 361 -8.72 4.86 4.58
N PHE A 362 -9.24 5.72 5.44
CA PHE A 362 -9.56 5.34 6.82
C PHE A 362 -10.48 4.11 6.84
N ASN A 363 -11.59 4.16 6.10
CA ASN A 363 -12.56 3.05 6.04
C ASN A 363 -11.95 1.77 5.44
N HIS A 364 -11.08 1.89 4.44
CA HIS A 364 -10.37 0.75 3.84
C HIS A 364 -9.38 0.10 4.80
N ARG A 365 -8.69 0.90 5.64
CA ARG A 365 -7.77 0.40 6.66
C ARG A 365 -8.53 -0.33 7.76
N VAL A 366 -9.54 0.31 8.34
CA VAL A 366 -10.31 -0.30 9.45
C VAL A 366 -11.13 -1.50 9.00
N GLY A 367 -11.60 -1.54 7.76
CA GLY A 367 -12.27 -2.68 7.15
C GLY A 367 -11.38 -3.93 6.92
N ARG A 368 -10.13 -3.94 7.42
CA ARG A 368 -9.30 -5.16 7.46
C ARG A 368 -9.63 -6.05 8.64
N THR A 369 -10.27 -5.52 9.67
CA THR A 369 -10.79 -6.27 10.83
C THR A 369 -12.33 -6.23 10.86
N ALA A 370 -12.94 -6.86 11.83
CA ALA A 370 -14.40 -6.95 12.02
C ALA A 370 -15.15 -7.50 10.79
N ARG A 371 -14.61 -8.52 10.13
CA ARG A 371 -15.21 -9.13 8.94
C ARG A 371 -16.15 -10.27 9.31
N LEU A 372 -17.20 -10.45 8.50
CA LEU A 372 -18.18 -11.54 8.65
C LEU A 372 -18.80 -11.62 10.05
N GLY A 373 -19.18 -10.48 10.63
CA GLY A 373 -19.82 -10.41 11.94
C GLY A 373 -18.91 -10.66 13.16
N LYS A 374 -17.59 -10.73 12.95
CA LYS A 374 -16.62 -10.81 14.06
C LYS A 374 -16.38 -9.44 14.68
N GLU A 375 -16.05 -9.42 15.96
CA GLU A 375 -15.55 -8.22 16.61
C GLU A 375 -14.14 -7.88 16.15
N GLY A 376 -13.84 -6.59 16.03
CA GLY A 376 -12.52 -6.08 15.68
C GLY A 376 -12.24 -4.75 16.33
N ARG A 377 -10.97 -4.39 16.43
CA ARG A 377 -10.54 -3.11 17.00
C ARG A 377 -9.68 -2.34 16.01
N SER A 378 -9.83 -1.01 16.02
CA SER A 378 -8.91 -0.14 15.30
C SER A 378 -8.58 1.08 16.15
N ILE A 379 -7.31 1.51 16.09
CA ILE A 379 -6.85 2.72 16.76
C ILE A 379 -6.06 3.58 15.80
N VAL A 380 -6.28 4.88 15.83
CA VAL A 380 -5.48 5.88 15.15
C VAL A 380 -4.67 6.69 16.16
N PHE A 381 -3.37 6.82 15.91
CA PHE A 381 -2.47 7.64 16.71
C PHE A 381 -2.41 9.04 16.11
N LEU A 382 -2.69 10.03 16.93
CA LEU A 382 -2.71 11.43 16.56
C LEU A 382 -1.68 12.20 17.40
N LEU A 383 -1.09 13.23 16.80
CA LEU A 383 -0.34 14.23 17.52
C LEU A 383 -1.32 15.25 18.15
N PRO A 384 -0.93 15.99 19.18
CA PRO A 384 -1.80 17.01 19.79
C PRO A 384 -2.36 18.01 18.77
N GLU A 385 -1.53 18.43 17.81
CA GLU A 385 -1.93 19.32 16.72
C GLU A 385 -2.84 18.68 15.67
N GLU A 386 -3.06 17.37 15.74
CA GLU A 386 -3.90 16.60 14.81
C GLU A 386 -5.29 16.27 15.40
N GLU A 387 -5.60 16.73 16.60
CA GLU A 387 -6.85 16.36 17.31
C GLU A 387 -8.12 16.75 16.53
N ASP A 388 -8.08 17.87 15.78
CA ASP A 388 -9.18 18.29 14.89
C ASP A 388 -9.56 17.22 13.84
N TYR A 389 -8.67 16.26 13.58
CA TYR A 389 -8.96 15.14 12.67
C TYR A 389 -10.09 14.24 13.21
N VAL A 390 -10.28 14.16 14.53
CA VAL A 390 -11.36 13.37 15.15
C VAL A 390 -12.72 13.97 14.81
N GLU A 391 -12.87 15.31 14.94
CA GLU A 391 -14.12 16.00 14.60
C GLU A 391 -14.40 15.95 13.09
N PHE A 392 -13.36 16.04 12.26
CA PHE A 392 -13.47 15.83 10.82
C PHE A 392 -14.01 14.45 10.46
N MET A 393 -13.51 13.40 11.11
CA MET A 393 -13.98 12.03 10.93
C MET A 393 -15.40 11.84 11.45
N ARG A 394 -15.75 12.48 12.58
CA ARG A 394 -17.10 12.46 13.15
C ARG A 394 -18.13 13.03 12.16
N ARG A 395 -17.82 14.14 11.49
CA ARG A 395 -18.70 14.74 10.44
C ARG A 395 -18.90 13.81 9.24
N ARG A 396 -18.02 12.84 9.04
CA ARG A 396 -18.12 11.79 8.02
C ARG A 396 -18.77 10.51 8.51
N GLY A 397 -19.37 10.54 9.71
CA GLY A 397 -20.05 9.40 10.31
C GLY A 397 -19.12 8.36 10.95
N VAL A 398 -17.85 8.72 11.22
CA VAL A 398 -16.87 7.87 11.89
C VAL A 398 -16.72 8.34 13.34
N PHE A 399 -17.19 7.53 14.29
CA PHE A 399 -17.16 7.84 15.71
C PHE A 399 -16.07 7.04 16.39
N CYS A 400 -15.01 7.71 16.84
CA CYS A 400 -13.91 7.10 17.57
C CYS A 400 -13.99 7.45 19.05
N GLN A 401 -13.67 6.50 19.93
CA GLN A 401 -13.56 6.70 21.38
C GLN A 401 -12.13 7.07 21.74
N GLU A 402 -11.98 8.02 22.65
CA GLU A 402 -10.66 8.37 23.16
C GLU A 402 -10.07 7.25 24.00
N LYS A 403 -8.81 6.94 23.74
CA LYS A 403 -7.98 6.07 24.55
C LYS A 403 -6.82 6.87 25.12
N LYS A 404 -6.67 6.85 26.42
CA LYS A 404 -5.55 7.53 27.08
C LYS A 404 -4.23 6.82 26.83
N CYS A 405 -3.16 7.60 26.79
CA CYS A 405 -1.80 7.07 26.75
C CYS A 405 -1.56 6.12 27.93
N SER A 406 -0.85 5.02 27.68
CA SER A 406 -0.41 4.12 28.74
C SER A 406 0.73 4.78 29.54
N GLU A 407 0.53 4.93 30.85
CA GLU A 407 1.55 5.43 31.77
C GLU A 407 2.68 4.39 31.99
N GLU A 408 2.38 3.12 31.76
CA GLU A 408 3.32 2.00 31.89
C GLU A 408 4.21 1.81 30.65
N ALA A 409 3.99 2.58 29.58
CA ALA A 409 4.78 2.47 28.35
C ALA A 409 6.24 2.86 28.61
N SER A 410 7.13 1.89 28.53
CA SER A 410 8.56 2.11 28.70
C SER A 410 9.11 3.00 27.56
N ASP A 411 9.95 3.96 27.91
CA ASP A 411 10.62 4.79 26.89
C ASP A 411 11.60 3.96 26.08
N VAL A 412 11.33 3.85 24.76
CA VAL A 412 12.16 3.08 23.81
C VAL A 412 13.18 3.94 23.07
N ILE A 413 13.12 5.27 23.20
CA ILE A 413 14.02 6.19 22.47
C ILE A 413 15.49 5.94 22.80
N PRO A 414 15.90 5.75 24.08
CA PRO A 414 17.29 5.45 24.41
C PRO A 414 17.79 4.17 23.72
N ILE A 415 16.93 3.15 23.61
CA ILE A 415 17.25 1.90 22.92
C ILE A 415 17.46 2.17 21.43
N ILE A 416 16.54 2.89 20.78
CA ILE A 416 16.59 3.21 19.35
C ILE A 416 17.87 4.03 19.04
N ARG A 417 18.18 5.05 19.84
CA ARG A 417 19.39 5.87 19.69
C ARG A 417 20.66 5.06 19.87
N SER A 418 20.69 4.15 20.85
CA SER A 418 21.81 3.22 21.02
C SER A 418 22.00 2.31 19.80
N LEU A 419 20.90 1.84 19.18
CA LEU A 419 20.94 1.06 17.94
C LEU A 419 21.48 1.89 16.77
N ALA A 420 21.05 3.15 16.64
CA ALA A 420 21.52 4.05 15.58
C ALA A 420 23.01 4.40 15.71
N MET A 421 23.54 4.51 16.93
CA MET A 421 24.96 4.70 17.18
C MET A 421 25.81 3.45 16.83
N LYS A 422 25.24 2.26 16.98
CA LYS A 422 25.93 0.98 16.76
C LYS A 422 25.81 0.44 15.35
N ASP A 423 24.82 0.88 14.57
CA ASP A 423 24.54 0.35 13.25
C ASP A 423 24.12 1.48 12.29
N ARG A 424 24.99 1.74 11.31
CA ARG A 424 24.75 2.74 10.28
C ARG A 424 23.44 2.51 9.51
N ALA A 425 23.02 1.27 9.30
CA ALA A 425 21.76 0.97 8.64
C ALA A 425 20.55 1.56 9.40
N VAL A 426 20.56 1.50 10.73
CA VAL A 426 19.52 2.13 11.57
C VAL A 426 19.58 3.63 11.46
N TYR A 427 20.79 4.22 11.55
CA TYR A 427 21.00 5.66 11.44
C TYR A 427 20.52 6.23 10.10
N GLU A 428 20.93 5.64 8.96
CA GLU A 428 20.55 6.12 7.63
C GLU A 428 19.06 5.91 7.34
N LYS A 429 18.52 4.72 7.68
CA LYS A 429 17.09 4.46 7.52
C LYS A 429 16.23 5.38 8.40
N GLY A 430 16.67 5.70 9.61
CA GLY A 430 15.97 6.63 10.49
C GLY A 430 15.90 8.04 9.89
N LYS A 431 17.01 8.55 9.36
CA LYS A 431 17.02 9.83 8.62
C LYS A 431 16.09 9.82 7.42
N ARG A 432 16.17 8.77 6.59
CA ARG A 432 15.34 8.63 5.41
C ARG A 432 13.85 8.55 5.76
N ALA A 433 13.49 7.79 6.78
CA ALA A 433 12.11 7.65 7.23
C ALA A 433 11.54 8.98 7.73
N PHE A 434 12.30 9.71 8.54
CA PHE A 434 11.92 11.03 9.02
C PHE A 434 11.68 12.03 7.87
N VAL A 435 12.66 12.15 6.95
CA VAL A 435 12.54 13.05 5.78
C VAL A 435 11.35 12.66 4.92
N SER A 436 11.17 11.37 4.65
CA SER A 436 10.05 10.85 3.86
C SER A 436 8.71 11.10 4.56
N PHE A 437 8.64 10.98 5.89
CA PHE A 437 7.44 11.30 6.67
C PHE A 437 7.07 12.79 6.53
N VAL A 438 8.01 13.70 6.74
CA VAL A 438 7.75 15.16 6.62
C VAL A 438 7.27 15.53 5.21
N HIS A 439 7.85 14.92 4.17
CA HIS A 439 7.39 15.13 2.79
C HIS A 439 5.99 14.58 2.58
N GLY A 440 5.71 13.35 3.04
CA GLY A 440 4.37 12.76 2.94
C GLY A 440 3.31 13.54 3.71
N TYR A 441 3.69 14.08 4.86
CA TYR A 441 2.81 14.93 5.67
C TYR A 441 2.48 16.26 4.97
N LYS A 442 3.44 16.85 4.27
CA LYS A 442 3.21 18.05 3.46
C LYS A 442 2.26 17.81 2.29
N GLU A 443 2.25 16.60 1.73
CA GLU A 443 1.39 16.18 0.60
C GLU A 443 0.03 15.62 1.07
N HIS A 444 -0.31 15.74 2.36
CA HIS A 444 -1.56 15.20 2.92
C HIS A 444 -2.79 15.94 2.38
N GLU A 445 -3.83 15.21 1.96
CA GLU A 445 -5.07 15.81 1.43
C GLU A 445 -5.81 16.68 2.46
N CYS A 446 -5.72 16.31 3.75
CA CYS A 446 -6.26 17.12 4.85
C CYS A 446 -5.27 18.18 5.36
N SER A 447 -4.46 18.79 4.49
CA SER A 447 -3.43 19.76 4.88
C SER A 447 -3.97 21.00 5.61
N TYR A 448 -5.28 21.25 5.55
CA TYR A 448 -5.96 22.30 6.31
C TYR A 448 -6.19 21.94 7.79
N ILE A 449 -6.21 20.64 8.14
CA ILE A 449 -6.24 20.11 9.52
C ILE A 449 -4.82 19.72 9.93
N LEU A 450 -4.21 18.81 9.16
CA LEU A 450 -2.87 18.26 9.39
C LEU A 450 -1.83 19.20 8.77
N ARG A 451 -1.59 20.31 9.47
CA ARG A 451 -0.72 21.39 8.99
C ARG A 451 0.74 21.04 9.23
N TRP A 452 1.50 20.78 8.17
CA TRP A 452 2.92 20.45 8.30
C TRP A 452 3.74 21.57 8.98
N GLN A 453 3.28 22.83 8.95
CA GLN A 453 3.90 23.95 9.63
C GLN A 453 3.76 23.90 11.15
N SER A 454 2.78 23.17 11.67
CA SER A 454 2.53 22.99 13.10
C SER A 454 3.35 21.84 13.70
N LEU A 455 4.01 21.01 12.85
CA LEU A 455 4.77 19.88 13.33
C LEU A 455 5.93 20.32 14.24
N GLU A 456 6.00 19.75 15.42
CA GLU A 456 7.10 19.89 16.36
C GLU A 456 8.29 19.01 15.91
N ILE A 457 9.08 19.54 14.98
CA ILE A 457 10.17 18.82 14.31
C ILE A 457 11.17 18.23 15.30
N GLY A 458 11.44 18.94 16.41
CA GLY A 458 12.34 18.45 17.46
C GLY A 458 11.81 17.21 18.16
N LYS A 459 10.57 17.23 18.65
CA LYS A 459 9.92 16.06 19.28
C LYS A 459 9.75 14.92 18.28
N LEU A 460 9.40 15.22 17.02
CA LEU A 460 9.28 14.22 15.97
C LEU A 460 10.62 13.52 15.72
N ALA A 461 11.71 14.27 15.59
CA ALA A 461 13.05 13.70 15.43
C ALA A 461 13.49 12.85 16.64
N MET A 462 13.06 13.25 17.86
CA MET A 462 13.23 12.42 19.07
C MET A 462 12.44 11.12 18.97
N GLY A 463 11.17 11.16 18.55
CA GLY A 463 10.31 9.98 18.39
C GLY A 463 10.86 8.96 17.39
N TYR A 464 11.55 9.44 16.34
CA TYR A 464 12.32 8.58 15.41
C TYR A 464 13.69 8.15 15.98
N GLY A 465 14.08 8.57 17.18
CA GLY A 465 15.37 8.23 17.79
C GLY A 465 16.57 8.74 17.00
N LEU A 466 16.44 9.87 16.31
CA LEU A 466 17.52 10.43 15.51
C LEU A 466 18.66 10.95 16.39
N LEU A 467 19.89 10.90 15.87
CA LEU A 467 21.08 11.41 16.55
C LEU A 467 21.28 12.93 16.30
N HIS A 468 20.72 13.44 15.21
CA HIS A 468 20.65 14.88 14.86
C HIS A 468 19.44 15.13 13.98
N VAL A 469 18.94 16.35 13.96
CA VAL A 469 17.87 16.75 13.05
C VAL A 469 18.44 16.88 11.63
N PRO A 470 17.89 16.18 10.62
CA PRO A 470 18.35 16.30 9.25
C PRO A 470 18.17 17.71 8.70
N SER A 471 19.14 18.16 7.91
CA SER A 471 19.02 19.45 7.22
C SER A 471 18.09 19.30 6.01
N MET A 472 16.92 19.92 6.08
CA MET A 472 15.89 19.90 5.04
C MET A 472 15.56 21.33 4.62
N SER A 473 15.18 21.51 3.33
CA SER A 473 14.73 22.81 2.81
C SER A 473 13.50 23.33 3.53
N GLU A 474 12.55 22.44 3.84
CA GLU A 474 11.32 22.75 4.56
C GLU A 474 11.59 23.33 5.96
N VAL A 475 12.48 22.69 6.70
CA VAL A 475 12.87 23.13 8.05
C VAL A 475 13.60 24.47 7.99
N LYS A 476 14.52 24.66 7.03
CA LYS A 476 15.30 25.90 6.86
C LYS A 476 14.43 27.07 6.42
N GLN A 477 13.57 26.89 5.39
CA GLN A 477 12.76 27.96 4.81
C GLN A 477 11.68 28.46 5.76
N LYS A 478 11.05 27.58 6.54
CA LYS A 478 9.96 27.91 7.46
C LYS A 478 10.42 28.16 8.90
N ARG A 479 11.72 28.03 9.20
CA ARG A 479 12.28 28.18 10.55
C ARG A 479 11.54 27.36 11.60
N LEU A 480 11.14 26.11 11.22
CA LEU A 480 10.48 25.21 12.16
C LEU A 480 11.41 24.96 13.35
N SER A 481 10.83 25.05 14.54
CA SER A 481 11.59 24.89 15.79
C SER A 481 12.12 23.48 15.93
N SER A 482 13.38 23.35 16.31
CA SER A 482 13.97 22.09 16.77
C SER A 482 13.83 21.90 18.28
N GLU A 483 12.97 22.66 18.93
CA GLU A 483 12.65 22.54 20.34
C GLU A 483 12.16 21.12 20.67
N GLY A 484 12.52 20.62 21.85
CA GLY A 484 12.23 19.22 22.22
C GLY A 484 13.20 18.19 21.65
N PHE A 485 14.22 18.59 20.87
CA PHE A 485 15.28 17.68 20.43
C PHE A 485 16.54 17.82 21.31
N SER A 486 16.94 16.73 21.95
CA SER A 486 18.20 16.65 22.70
C SER A 486 19.25 15.94 21.84
N PRO A 487 20.29 16.63 21.34
CA PRO A 487 21.35 15.97 20.58
C PRO A 487 22.08 14.95 21.45
N VAL A 488 22.69 13.95 20.82
CA VAL A 488 23.52 12.98 21.57
C VAL A 488 24.83 13.68 21.96
N GLU A 489 25.09 13.78 23.27
CA GLU A 489 26.35 14.26 23.78
C GLU A 489 27.47 13.25 23.55
N GLY A 490 28.58 13.69 23.01
CA GLY A 490 29.77 12.89 22.74
C GLY A 490 30.15 12.86 21.26
N VAL A 491 31.43 13.05 21.01
CA VAL A 491 32.04 13.29 19.69
C VAL A 491 32.05 12.01 18.84
N LEU A 492 30.89 11.55 18.43
CA LEU A 492 30.82 10.63 17.30
C LEU A 492 30.67 11.50 16.05
N LYS A 493 31.73 11.55 15.25
CA LYS A 493 31.56 11.96 13.87
C LYS A 493 30.62 10.91 13.25
N PHE A 494 29.44 11.34 12.81
CA PHE A 494 28.43 10.44 12.20
C PHE A 494 28.99 9.61 11.04
N GLU A 495 30.10 10.08 10.45
CA GLU A 495 30.88 9.39 9.44
C GLU A 495 31.56 8.11 9.98
N ASP A 496 31.83 8.02 11.30
CA ASP A 496 32.50 6.88 11.91
C ASP A 496 31.55 5.73 12.28
N ILE A 497 30.23 5.95 12.22
CA ILE A 497 29.23 4.90 12.42
C ILE A 497 29.38 3.88 11.28
N LYS A 498 29.61 2.62 11.62
CA LYS A 498 29.83 1.52 10.67
C LYS A 498 28.55 0.72 10.47
N PHE A 499 28.38 0.14 9.28
CA PHE A 499 27.38 -0.89 9.10
C PHE A 499 27.75 -2.14 9.92
N LYS A 500 26.77 -2.74 10.60
CA LYS A 500 26.96 -4.02 11.28
C LYS A 500 27.17 -5.15 10.27
N ASP A 501 26.60 -5.02 9.08
CA ASP A 501 26.84 -5.90 7.94
C ASP A 501 28.22 -5.63 7.34
N LYS A 502 29.07 -6.69 7.33
CA LYS A 502 30.45 -6.59 6.83
C LYS A 502 30.53 -6.30 5.35
N SER A 503 29.59 -6.82 4.54
CA SER A 503 29.53 -6.62 3.08
C SER A 503 29.21 -5.16 2.75
N LYS A 504 28.17 -4.61 3.39
CA LYS A 504 27.77 -3.21 3.24
C LYS A 504 28.87 -2.25 3.72
N GLU A 505 29.55 -2.57 4.80
CA GLU A 505 30.66 -1.75 5.29
C GLU A 505 31.87 -1.78 4.34
N LYS A 506 32.16 -2.93 3.72
CA LYS A 506 33.21 -3.04 2.69
C LYS A 506 32.88 -2.17 1.49
N GLN A 507 31.64 -2.25 1.00
CA GLN A 507 31.16 -1.45 -0.12
C GLN A 507 31.17 0.06 0.20
N ARG A 508 30.73 0.47 1.43
CA ARG A 508 30.84 1.87 1.88
C ARG A 508 32.27 2.37 1.83
N LYS A 509 33.25 1.59 2.31
CA LYS A 509 34.65 1.96 2.30
C LYS A 509 35.17 2.13 0.87
N GLN A 510 34.82 1.23 -0.04
CA GLN A 510 35.16 1.32 -1.47
C GLN A 510 34.56 2.58 -2.11
N ASN A 511 33.28 2.86 -1.85
CA ASN A 511 32.62 4.07 -2.36
C ASN A 511 33.23 5.37 -1.80
N LEU A 512 33.62 5.37 -0.51
CA LEU A 512 34.30 6.52 0.10
C LEU A 512 35.69 6.75 -0.52
N GLN A 513 36.41 5.67 -0.81
CA GLN A 513 37.72 5.75 -1.44
C GLN A 513 37.59 6.28 -2.87
N ALA A 514 36.65 5.75 -3.65
CA ALA A 514 36.36 6.24 -5.00
C ALA A 514 35.89 7.72 -5.02
N LYS A 515 35.09 8.13 -4.02
CA LYS A 515 34.70 9.56 -3.88
C LYS A 515 35.91 10.45 -3.53
N LYS A 516 36.84 9.99 -2.70
CA LYS A 516 38.08 10.73 -2.38
C LYS A 516 38.97 10.87 -3.62
N GLU A 517 39.18 9.80 -4.36
CA GLU A 517 39.95 9.80 -5.60
C GLU A 517 39.35 10.76 -6.63
N LYS A 518 38.03 10.70 -6.87
CA LYS A 518 37.34 11.64 -7.76
C LYS A 518 37.43 13.11 -7.33
N LEU A 519 37.43 13.37 -6.02
CA LEU A 519 37.61 14.72 -5.47
C LEU A 519 39.06 15.23 -5.65
N GLU A 520 40.04 14.35 -5.47
CA GLU A 520 41.45 14.66 -5.71
C GLU A 520 41.72 14.91 -7.20
N ASP A 521 41.14 14.11 -8.09
CA ASP A 521 41.25 14.30 -9.53
C ASP A 521 40.61 15.62 -9.98
N LYS A 522 39.40 15.93 -9.51
CA LYS A 522 38.76 17.23 -9.76
C LYS A 522 39.58 18.40 -9.19
N LYS A 523 40.26 18.19 -8.07
CA LYS A 523 41.16 19.20 -7.48
C LYS A 523 42.39 19.37 -8.33
N ARG A 524 43.01 18.29 -8.80
CA ARG A 524 44.15 18.28 -9.73
C ARG A 524 43.80 18.94 -11.08
N GLU A 525 42.60 18.67 -11.63
CA GLU A 525 42.13 19.34 -12.86
C GLU A 525 41.89 20.84 -12.65
N ARG A 526 41.34 21.24 -11.50
CA ARG A 526 41.14 22.64 -11.11
C ARG A 526 42.50 23.38 -10.95
N ASP A 527 43.46 22.72 -10.33
CA ASP A 527 44.81 23.26 -10.14
C ASP A 527 45.55 23.35 -11.49
N LYS A 528 45.40 22.35 -12.38
CA LYS A 528 45.92 22.43 -13.77
C LYS A 528 45.23 23.52 -14.59
N LYS A 529 43.92 23.76 -14.45
CA LYS A 529 43.23 24.88 -15.11
C LYS A 529 43.62 26.23 -14.54
N ASN A 530 43.89 26.33 -13.25
CA ASN A 530 44.35 27.54 -12.61
C ASN A 530 45.81 27.84 -12.95
N SER A 531 46.70 26.84 -13.05
CA SER A 531 48.06 27.02 -13.52
C SER A 531 48.12 27.42 -15.00
N LYS A 532 47.29 26.85 -15.89
CA LYS A 532 47.18 27.30 -17.28
C LYS A 532 46.61 28.72 -17.43
N LYS A 533 45.69 29.14 -16.51
CA LYS A 533 45.24 30.54 -16.46
C LYS A 533 46.30 31.49 -15.90
N ALA A 534 47.14 31.04 -14.98
CA ALA A 534 48.25 31.84 -14.44
C ALA A 534 49.37 32.09 -15.46
N VAL A 535 49.62 31.11 -16.36
CA VAL A 535 50.62 31.27 -17.45
C VAL A 535 50.11 32.23 -18.55
N ASN A 536 48.77 32.30 -18.76
CA ASN A 536 48.14 33.23 -19.71
C ASN A 536 47.82 34.62 -19.10
N ALA A 537 48.03 34.84 -17.80
CA ALA A 537 47.72 36.08 -17.08
C ALA A 537 48.95 36.91 -16.78
N SER A 538 50.14 36.58 -17.33
CA SER A 538 51.36 37.41 -17.18
C SER A 538 51.37 38.68 -18.05
N SER A 539 50.24 39.05 -18.65
CA SER A 539 50.10 40.29 -19.45
C SER A 539 48.85 41.14 -19.07
N ALA A 540 48.30 41.03 -17.90
CA ALA A 540 47.26 41.98 -17.49
C ALA A 540 47.28 42.16 -15.93
N THR A 541 47.52 43.36 -15.57
CA THR A 541 47.60 43.92 -14.22
C THR A 541 46.31 43.83 -13.41
N ALA A 542 46.49 43.68 -12.07
CA ALA A 542 45.73 44.23 -10.93
C ALA A 542 44.47 43.54 -10.43
N ASP A 543 44.60 43.17 -9.16
CA ASP A 543 43.66 43.24 -8.05
C ASP A 543 42.35 42.44 -8.06
N SER A 544 42.36 41.28 -7.39
CA SER A 544 41.26 40.90 -6.49
C SER A 544 41.72 39.83 -5.48
N LYS A 545 41.74 40.19 -4.20
CA LYS A 545 41.98 39.31 -3.05
C LYS A 545 40.93 38.19 -3.00
N LYS A 546 41.30 36.92 -3.28
CA LYS A 546 40.46 35.75 -3.00
C LYS A 546 40.44 35.40 -1.52
N ARG A 547 39.30 35.61 -0.87
CA ARG A 547 39.02 35.14 0.49
C ARG A 547 39.04 33.61 0.54
N LYS A 548 39.81 33.02 1.46
CA LYS A 548 39.74 31.60 1.82
C LYS A 548 38.36 31.30 2.48
N LEU A 549 37.64 30.33 1.98
CA LEU A 549 36.38 29.86 2.54
C LEU A 549 36.57 29.35 3.97
N THR A 550 35.77 29.85 4.90
CA THR A 550 35.75 29.43 6.30
C THR A 550 35.17 28.02 6.45
N GLY A 551 35.47 27.31 7.56
CA GLY A 551 34.94 25.95 7.82
C GLY A 551 33.42 25.85 7.72
N LYS A 552 32.70 26.92 8.08
CA LYS A 552 31.24 27.04 7.95
C LYS A 552 30.75 27.04 6.49
N GLN A 553 31.51 27.64 5.57
CA GLN A 553 31.20 27.65 4.14
C GLN A 553 31.48 26.30 3.46
N ARG A 554 32.46 25.52 3.96
CA ARG A 554 32.70 24.14 3.48
C ARG A 554 31.59 23.20 3.92
N GLN A 555 31.06 23.36 5.12
CA GLN A 555 29.93 22.59 5.63
C GLN A 555 28.63 22.90 4.85
N THR A 556 28.46 24.17 4.43
CA THR A 556 27.30 24.58 3.61
C THR A 556 27.36 24.01 2.18
N ILE A 557 28.57 23.87 1.62
CA ILE A 557 28.75 23.25 0.28
C ILE A 557 28.48 21.74 0.35
N GLN A 558 28.90 21.07 1.41
CA GLN A 558 28.68 19.64 1.60
C GLN A 558 27.21 19.29 1.82
N THR A 559 26.49 20.13 2.59
CA THR A 559 25.04 20.00 2.75
C THR A 559 24.26 20.30 1.46
N ALA A 560 24.74 21.23 0.63
CA ALA A 560 24.13 21.52 -0.68
C ALA A 560 24.34 20.37 -1.68
N GLU A 561 25.49 19.69 -1.63
CA GLU A 561 25.75 18.50 -2.46
C GLU A 561 24.88 17.29 -2.03
N ASP A 562 24.66 17.08 -0.74
CA ASP A 562 23.76 16.04 -0.21
C ASP A 562 22.28 16.36 -0.55
N GLU A 563 21.89 17.64 -0.56
CA GLU A 563 20.56 18.10 -0.98
C GLU A 563 20.36 17.93 -2.50
N GLU A 564 21.42 18.14 -3.29
CA GLU A 564 21.37 17.98 -4.74
C GLU A 564 21.29 16.48 -5.15
N GLU A 565 21.94 15.59 -4.39
CA GLU A 565 21.85 14.15 -4.56
C GLU A 565 20.45 13.63 -4.24
N MET A 566 19.84 14.07 -3.12
CA MET A 566 18.45 13.73 -2.77
C MET A 566 17.43 14.33 -3.76
N ALA A 567 17.66 15.56 -4.22
CA ALA A 567 16.81 16.18 -5.23
C ALA A 567 16.93 15.48 -6.59
N ARG A 568 18.09 14.89 -6.90
CA ARG A 568 18.33 14.07 -8.09
C ARG A 568 17.56 12.75 -7.99
N ASP A 569 17.65 12.07 -6.86
CA ASP A 569 16.93 10.81 -6.62
C ASP A 569 15.41 11.01 -6.66
N TYR A 570 14.92 12.12 -6.13
CA TYR A 570 13.51 12.50 -6.22
C TYR A 570 13.08 12.80 -7.67
N ARG A 571 13.92 13.48 -8.47
CA ARG A 571 13.64 13.72 -9.91
C ARG A 571 13.63 12.41 -10.71
N LEU A 572 14.50 11.46 -10.37
CA LEU A 572 14.54 10.13 -10.98
C LEU A 572 13.28 9.31 -10.61
N LEU A 573 12.86 9.34 -9.34
CA LEU A 573 11.61 8.75 -8.87
C LEU A 573 10.37 9.33 -9.59
N LYS A 574 10.38 10.63 -9.82
CA LYS A 574 9.30 11.31 -10.56
C LYS A 574 9.29 10.94 -12.05
N LYS A 575 10.45 10.69 -12.65
CA LYS A 575 10.57 10.19 -14.02
C LYS A 575 10.12 8.73 -14.12
N LEU A 576 10.46 7.89 -13.15
CA LEU A 576 9.99 6.52 -13.04
C LEU A 576 8.46 6.47 -12.91
N LYS A 577 7.89 7.29 -12.01
CA LYS A 577 6.42 7.41 -11.85
C LYS A 577 5.70 7.91 -13.10
N LYS A 578 6.40 8.66 -13.99
CA LYS A 578 5.86 9.14 -15.27
C LYS A 578 6.10 8.17 -16.44
N GLY A 579 6.73 7.02 -16.19
CA GLY A 579 7.08 6.06 -17.23
C GLY A 579 8.17 6.54 -18.20
N SER A 580 8.94 7.57 -17.81
CA SER A 580 10.00 8.16 -18.64
C SER A 580 11.36 7.47 -18.50
N ILE A 581 11.51 6.56 -17.55
CA ILE A 581 12.66 5.67 -17.35
C ILE A 581 12.14 4.33 -16.83
N GLU A 582 12.82 3.24 -17.20
CA GLU A 582 12.50 1.90 -16.71
C GLU A 582 13.06 1.66 -15.31
N GLU A 583 12.50 0.66 -14.60
CA GLU A 583 12.84 0.33 -13.21
C GLU A 583 14.32 -0.08 -13.07
N ASP A 584 14.87 -0.78 -14.09
CA ASP A 584 16.28 -1.20 -14.16
C ASP A 584 17.24 -0.02 -14.35
N ASP A 585 16.85 0.98 -15.12
CA ASP A 585 17.63 2.20 -15.30
C ASP A 585 17.59 3.09 -14.05
N PHE A 586 16.46 3.12 -13.35
CA PHE A 586 16.35 3.81 -12.07
C PHE A 586 17.24 3.16 -11.01
N ALA A 587 17.25 1.82 -10.92
CA ALA A 587 18.11 1.07 -10.02
C ALA A 587 19.60 1.34 -10.28
N LYS A 588 20.03 1.37 -11.55
CA LYS A 588 21.41 1.73 -11.95
C LYS A 588 21.79 3.17 -11.63
N LEU A 589 20.87 4.12 -11.82
CA LEU A 589 21.11 5.55 -11.59
C LEU A 589 21.11 5.95 -10.12
N THR A 590 20.40 5.21 -9.27
CA THR A 590 20.34 5.43 -7.81
C THR A 590 21.26 4.52 -7.03
N GLY A 591 21.92 3.54 -7.68
CA GLY A 591 22.73 2.51 -7.03
C GLY A 591 21.89 1.51 -6.24
N ALA A 592 20.63 1.32 -6.62
CA ALA A 592 19.70 0.40 -5.98
C ALA A 592 19.74 -1.03 -6.57
N ASP A 593 20.59 -1.27 -7.58
CA ASP A 593 20.81 -2.60 -8.17
C ASP A 593 21.44 -3.63 -7.21
N ASP A 594 21.91 -3.18 -6.04
CA ASP A 594 22.58 -4.02 -5.04
C ASP A 594 21.70 -4.35 -3.83
N PHE A 595 20.36 -4.33 -3.98
CA PHE A 595 19.44 -4.67 -2.88
C PHE A 595 18.49 -5.81 -3.20
#